data_d67abd67f8a77fca270f67ed7ff11539
#
_entry.id   d67abd67f8a77fca270f67ed7ff11539
#
_cell.length_a   1.000
_cell.length_b   1.000
_cell.length_c   1.000
_cell.angle_alpha   90.00
_cell.angle_beta   90.00
_cell.angle_gamma   90.00
#
_symmetry.space_group_name_H-M   'P 1'
#
loop_
_entity.id
_entity.type
_entity.pdbx_description
1 polymer ?
#
loop_
_entity_poly.entity_id
_entity_poly.type
_entity_poly.pdbx_seq_one_letter_code
_entity_poly.pdbx_strand_id
1 'polypeptide(L)' 'MTAARDGGADDLKQIKGVGPKLEIALNEGGIYHLDQIAGLRKKEVEWLNETFDLRGRIEREGWIAQAKALVKKAT' A
#
# COMPACT_ATOMS: atom_id res chain seq x y z
N MET A 1 10.20 -0.07 14.30
CA MET A 1 8.99 -0.87 14.22
C MET A 1 7.82 -0.03 13.78
N THR A 2 7.04 -0.56 12.91
CA THR A 2 5.88 0.15 12.43
C THR A 2 4.61 -0.52 12.96
N ALA A 3 3.73 0.30 13.49
CA ALA A 3 2.44 -0.16 13.97
C ALA A 3 1.35 0.73 13.36
N ALA A 4 0.14 0.28 13.39
CA ALA A 4 -0.97 1.10 12.94
C ALA A 4 -1.09 2.32 13.84
N ARG A 5 -1.50 3.45 13.25
CA ARG A 5 -1.73 4.67 14.01
C ARG A 5 -2.95 4.52 14.89
N ASP A 6 -3.13 5.47 15.79
CA ASP A 6 -4.34 5.52 16.61
C ASP A 6 -5.56 5.47 15.67
N GLY A 7 -6.49 4.60 15.99
CA GLY A 7 -7.64 4.37 15.12
C GLY A 7 -7.49 3.14 14.23
N GLY A 8 -6.31 2.51 14.22
CA GLY A 8 -6.08 1.28 13.48
C GLY A 8 -5.57 1.48 12.06
N ALA A 9 -5.33 0.39 11.38
CA ALA A 9 -4.85 0.40 10.01
C ALA A 9 -5.96 0.78 9.02
N ASP A 10 -5.56 1.42 7.94
CA ASP A 10 -6.49 1.70 6.85
C ASP A 10 -6.83 0.39 6.11
N ASP A 11 -7.98 0.38 5.48
CA ASP A 11 -8.37 -0.75 4.64
C ASP A 11 -7.66 -0.64 3.29
N LEU A 12 -6.52 -1.31 3.17
CA LEU A 12 -5.73 -1.27 1.94
C LEU A 12 -6.44 -1.95 0.77
N LYS A 13 -7.45 -2.75 1.04
CA LYS A 13 -8.24 -3.40 -0.01
C LYS A 13 -9.07 -2.41 -0.83
N GLN A 14 -9.15 -1.17 -0.39
CA GLN A 14 -9.77 -0.10 -1.18
C GLN A 14 -8.98 0.15 -2.47
N ILE A 15 -7.71 -0.22 -2.48
CA ILE A 15 -6.91 -0.12 -3.69
C ILE A 15 -7.23 -1.32 -4.59
N LYS A 16 -7.60 -1.03 -5.82
CA LYS A 16 -7.89 -2.06 -6.80
C LYS A 16 -6.63 -2.88 -7.07
N GLY A 17 -6.71 -4.18 -6.88
CA GLY A 17 -5.57 -5.07 -7.01
C GLY A 17 -5.01 -5.56 -5.68
N VAL A 18 -5.43 -4.97 -4.56
CA VAL A 18 -5.02 -5.40 -3.22
C VAL A 18 -6.13 -6.25 -2.63
N GLY A 19 -5.88 -7.54 -2.47
CA GLY A 19 -6.80 -8.45 -1.81
C GLY A 19 -6.44 -8.66 -0.34
N PRO A 20 -7.24 -9.45 0.40
CA PRO A 20 -6.99 -9.70 1.83
C PRO A 20 -5.60 -10.27 2.11
N LYS A 21 -5.14 -11.16 1.26
CA LYS A 21 -3.85 -11.82 1.42
C LYS A 21 -2.71 -10.81 1.26
N LEU A 22 -2.82 -9.95 0.25
CA LEU A 22 -1.81 -8.95 -0.02
C LEU A 22 -1.82 -7.85 1.05
N GLU A 23 -2.99 -7.50 1.55
CA GLU A 23 -3.12 -6.55 2.65
C GLU A 23 -2.34 -7.05 3.88
N ILE A 24 -2.48 -8.31 4.21
CA ILE A 24 -1.75 -8.92 5.33
C ILE A 24 -0.25 -8.84 5.09
N ALA A 25 0.18 -9.16 3.87
CA ALA A 25 1.60 -9.10 3.51
C ALA A 25 2.15 -7.67 3.63
N LEU A 26 1.38 -6.69 3.18
CA LEU A 26 1.78 -5.28 3.30
C LEU A 26 1.88 -4.86 4.76
N ASN A 27 0.93 -5.29 5.59
CA ASN A 27 0.96 -5.00 7.01
C ASN A 27 2.21 -5.61 7.68
N GLU A 28 2.56 -6.82 7.31
CA GLU A 28 3.77 -7.46 7.80
C GLU A 28 5.03 -6.70 7.39
N GLY A 29 5.00 -6.07 6.23
CA GLY A 29 6.08 -5.23 5.74
C GLY A 29 6.09 -3.82 6.33
N GLY A 30 5.15 -3.51 7.22
CA GLY A 30 5.09 -2.21 7.88
C GLY A 30 4.16 -1.20 7.20
N ILE A 31 3.40 -1.62 6.24
CA ILE A 31 2.47 -0.73 5.52
C ILE A 31 1.06 -0.97 6.04
N TYR A 32 0.54 0.05 6.73
CA TYR A 32 -0.78 -0.02 7.37
C TYR A 32 -1.74 1.04 6.85
N HIS A 33 -1.23 2.08 6.21
CA HIS A 33 -2.03 3.24 5.85
C HIS A 33 -1.91 3.57 4.37
N LEU A 34 -3.00 4.10 3.82
CA LEU A 34 -3.04 4.49 2.41
C LEU A 34 -2.02 5.57 2.07
N ASP A 35 -1.76 6.50 3.00
CA ASP A 35 -0.78 7.54 2.76
C ASP A 35 0.64 6.98 2.67
N GLN A 36 0.91 5.84 3.29
CA GLN A 36 2.21 5.19 3.15
C GLN A 36 2.39 4.69 1.71
N ILE A 37 1.33 4.16 1.12
CA ILE A 37 1.37 3.73 -0.29
C ILE A 37 1.48 4.95 -1.21
N ALA A 38 0.76 6.01 -0.90
CA ALA A 38 0.81 7.25 -1.68
C ALA A 38 2.21 7.87 -1.68
N GLY A 39 2.98 7.65 -0.62
CA GLY A 39 4.33 8.19 -0.49
C GLY A 39 5.44 7.23 -0.90
N LEU A 40 5.12 6.10 -1.51
CA LEU A 40 6.14 5.14 -1.93
C LEU A 40 7.06 5.74 -2.99
N ARG A 41 8.35 5.53 -2.80
CA ARG A 41 9.37 5.94 -3.74
C ARG A 41 9.73 4.77 -4.64
N LYS A 42 10.44 5.05 -5.72
CA LYS A 42 10.84 4.03 -6.68
C LYS A 42 11.56 2.85 -6.04
N LYS A 43 12.49 3.12 -5.13
CA LYS A 43 13.23 2.06 -4.44
C LYS A 43 12.32 1.19 -3.59
N GLU A 44 11.35 1.79 -2.94
CA GLU A 44 10.39 1.08 -2.12
C GLU A 44 9.46 0.23 -2.97
N VAL A 45 9.05 0.76 -4.12
CA VAL A 45 8.24 0.02 -5.07
C VAL A 45 8.99 -1.21 -5.58
N GLU A 46 10.26 -1.05 -5.93
CA GLU A 46 11.10 -2.15 -6.38
C GLU A 46 11.25 -3.20 -5.28
N TRP A 47 11.47 -2.78 -4.05
CA TRP A 47 11.59 -3.68 -2.91
C TRP A 47 10.30 -4.49 -2.71
N LEU A 48 9.16 -3.83 -2.79
CA LEU A 48 7.87 -4.50 -2.65
C LEU A 48 7.63 -5.50 -3.78
N ASN A 49 7.97 -5.12 -5.01
CA ASN A 49 7.83 -6.02 -6.15
C ASN A 49 8.65 -7.28 -5.97
N GLU A 50 9.86 -7.16 -5.46
CA GLU A 50 10.74 -8.31 -5.23
C GLU A 50 10.29 -9.13 -4.02
N THR A 51 9.97 -8.47 -2.93
CA THR A 51 9.62 -9.12 -1.66
C THR A 51 8.34 -9.94 -1.80
N PHE A 52 7.35 -9.42 -2.49
CA PHE A 52 6.04 -10.06 -2.62
C PHE A 52 5.76 -10.60 -4.02
N ASP A 53 6.77 -10.59 -4.89
CA ASP A 53 6.65 -11.09 -6.27
C ASP A 53 5.46 -10.46 -7.01
N LEU A 54 5.37 -9.16 -6.93
CA LEU A 54 4.25 -8.42 -7.53
C LEU A 54 4.41 -8.18 -9.03
N ARG A 55 5.63 -8.32 -9.55
CA ARG A 55 5.92 -8.20 -10.98
C ARG A 55 5.42 -6.90 -11.62
N GLY A 56 5.64 -5.78 -10.92
CA GLY A 56 5.24 -4.48 -11.43
C GLY A 56 3.77 -4.14 -11.25
N ARG A 57 3.05 -4.91 -10.48
CA ARG A 57 1.62 -4.69 -10.25
C ARG A 57 1.33 -3.32 -9.66
N ILE A 58 2.21 -2.84 -8.75
CA ILE A 58 2.04 -1.54 -8.11
C ILE A 58 1.94 -0.43 -9.16
N GLU A 59 2.84 -0.44 -10.12
CA GLU A 59 2.84 0.57 -11.18
C GLU A 59 1.74 0.31 -12.21
N ARG A 60 1.58 -0.94 -12.60
CA ARG A 60 0.63 -1.33 -13.63
C ARG A 60 -0.81 -1.05 -13.23
N GLU A 61 -1.16 -1.29 -11.98
CA GLU A 61 -2.51 -1.05 -11.49
C GLU A 61 -2.68 0.32 -10.82
N GLY A 62 -1.59 1.10 -10.76
CA GLY A 62 -1.65 2.45 -10.25
C GLY A 62 -1.99 2.56 -8.77
N TRP A 63 -1.40 1.71 -7.95
CA TRP A 63 -1.67 1.73 -6.51
C TRP A 63 -1.36 3.07 -5.87
N ILE A 64 -0.24 3.70 -6.26
CA ILE A 64 0.16 4.99 -5.70
C ILE A 64 -0.86 6.06 -6.06
N ALA A 65 -1.29 6.11 -7.32
CA ALA A 65 -2.30 7.07 -7.77
C ALA A 65 -3.64 6.85 -7.06
N GLN A 66 -4.05 5.60 -6.92
CA GLN A 66 -5.27 5.26 -6.19
C GLN A 66 -5.18 5.68 -4.73
N ALA A 67 -4.04 5.40 -4.10
CA ALA A 67 -3.83 5.76 -2.70
C ALA A 67 -3.88 7.26 -2.51
N LYS A 68 -3.24 8.02 -3.40
CA LYS A 68 -3.28 9.48 -3.35
C LYS A 68 -4.71 10.02 -3.44
N ALA A 69 -5.50 9.44 -4.34
CA ALA A 69 -6.90 9.83 -4.49
C ALA A 69 -7.72 9.51 -3.24
N LEU A 70 -7.49 8.35 -2.66
CA LEU A 70 -8.20 7.92 -1.46
C LEU A 70 -7.84 8.78 -0.25
N VAL A 71 -6.56 9.10 -0.08
CA VAL A 71 -6.09 9.97 1.00
C VAL A 71 -6.68 11.37 0.85
N LYS A 72 -6.67 11.90 -0.35
CA LYS A 72 -7.23 13.22 -0.64
C LYS A 72 -8.73 13.26 -0.34
N LYS A 73 -9.43 12.18 -0.67
CA LYS A 73 -10.87 12.10 -0.43
C LYS A 73 -11.20 12.00 1.04
N ALA A 74 -10.32 11.37 1.82
CA ALA A 74 -10.53 11.18 3.26
C ALA A 74 -10.22 12.43 4.08
N THR A 75 -9.54 13.39 3.50
CA THR A 75 -9.25 14.68 4.15
C THR A 75 -10.13 15.77 3.54
#